data_eb6627696a595688a0943aa74e710f0a
#
_entry.id   eb6627696a595688a0943aa74e710f0a
#
_cell.length_a   1.000
_cell.length_b   1.000
_cell.length_c   1.000
_cell.angle_alpha   90.00
_cell.angle_beta   90.00
_cell.angle_gamma   90.00
#
_symmetry.space_group_name_H-M   'P 1'
#
loop_
_entity.id
_entity.type
_entity.pdbx_description
1 polymer ?
#
loop_
_entity_poly.entity_id
_entity_poly.type
_entity_poly.pdbx_seq_one_letter_code
_entity_poly.pdbx_strand_id
1 'polypeptide(L)'
;MWLSAMVLTAVLAADKPKLAVLDVQAVGVEPEKAVALGDAITQELSRRGFFEVISSNDIRTLLGVERQKQLLGCGDSSCTAELSGAIGARFVLQSSLTRLGDSLQLSVQMLDSAKAQTVARSVRLAHDVQQLAAVLPWALAEATATPLPPAPSKVLPWTFIGLGAVAFAGGGIVAIDGFSRERALRADLKETTGVFKPLDVYREEVEVIARNKTAGLSVAAAGAALIGVGIFLFPRDPSGSGVALVPTGNGVMFAGVFP
;
A
#
# COMPACT_ATOMS: atom_id res chain seq x y z
N MET A 1 -17.56 -24.46 -48.36
CA MET A 1 -17.00 -25.42 -47.39
C MET A 1 -16.01 -24.69 -46.54
N TRP A 2 -16.46 -24.22 -45.39
CA TRP A 2 -15.61 -23.53 -44.42
C TRP A 2 -15.54 -24.42 -43.19
N LEU A 3 -14.41 -25.11 -43.01
CA LEU A 3 -14.08 -25.87 -41.80
C LEU A 3 -13.47 -24.91 -40.79
N SER A 4 -14.28 -24.44 -39.87
CA SER A 4 -13.82 -23.73 -38.65
C SER A 4 -13.07 -24.71 -37.77
N ALA A 5 -11.74 -24.62 -37.79
CA ALA A 5 -10.88 -25.30 -36.83
C ALA A 5 -11.05 -24.65 -35.46
N MET A 6 -11.88 -25.23 -34.64
CA MET A 6 -12.03 -24.88 -33.23
C MET A 6 -10.82 -25.43 -32.46
N VAL A 7 -9.78 -24.60 -32.30
CA VAL A 7 -8.63 -24.94 -31.45
C VAL A 7 -9.11 -24.90 -30.00
N LEU A 8 -9.44 -26.06 -29.49
CA LEU A 8 -9.72 -26.29 -28.07
C LEU A 8 -8.39 -26.22 -27.31
N THR A 9 -8.02 -25.05 -26.83
CA THR A 9 -6.90 -24.87 -25.89
C THR A 9 -7.30 -25.51 -24.57
N ALA A 10 -6.93 -26.78 -24.39
CA ALA A 10 -6.94 -27.43 -23.10
C ALA A 10 -5.90 -26.72 -22.20
N VAL A 11 -6.37 -25.83 -21.36
CA VAL A 11 -5.58 -25.30 -20.25
C VAL A 11 -5.34 -26.49 -19.31
N LEU A 12 -4.18 -27.14 -19.46
CA LEU A 12 -3.68 -28.08 -18.44
C LEU A 12 -3.61 -27.31 -17.14
N ALA A 13 -4.52 -27.57 -16.23
CA ALA A 13 -4.43 -27.14 -14.84
C ALA A 13 -3.20 -27.85 -14.25
N ALA A 14 -2.04 -27.18 -14.29
CA ALA A 14 -0.86 -27.68 -13.62
C ALA A 14 -1.18 -27.76 -12.13
N ASP A 15 -1.08 -28.95 -11.54
CA ASP A 15 -1.26 -29.15 -10.10
C ASP A 15 -0.30 -28.21 -9.35
N LYS A 16 -0.87 -27.37 -8.48
CA LYS A 16 -0.08 -26.45 -7.68
C LYS A 16 0.79 -27.24 -6.71
N PRO A 17 2.07 -26.89 -6.59
CA PRO A 17 2.92 -27.56 -5.61
C PRO A 17 2.42 -27.32 -4.19
N LYS A 18 2.44 -28.36 -3.36
CA LYS A 18 2.04 -28.28 -1.95
C LYS A 18 3.13 -27.60 -1.13
N LEU A 19 2.70 -26.63 -0.33
CA LEU A 19 3.54 -25.85 0.60
C LEU A 19 3.04 -26.02 2.02
N ALA A 20 3.81 -26.66 2.87
CA ALA A 20 3.55 -26.76 4.30
C ALA A 20 4.08 -25.50 5.00
N VAL A 21 3.21 -24.80 5.72
CA VAL A 21 3.58 -23.63 6.53
C VAL A 21 3.69 -24.06 7.98
N LEU A 22 4.90 -23.99 8.53
CA LEU A 22 5.15 -24.29 9.93
C LEU A 22 4.80 -23.11 10.84
N ASP A 23 4.65 -23.38 12.14
CA ASP A 23 4.44 -22.35 13.14
C ASP A 23 5.60 -21.33 13.13
N VAL A 24 5.27 -20.06 13.34
CA VAL A 24 6.25 -19.01 13.49
C VAL A 24 6.97 -19.17 14.82
N GLN A 25 8.28 -19.33 14.78
CA GLN A 25 9.10 -19.42 16.00
C GLN A 25 9.23 -18.04 16.63
N ALA A 26 8.77 -17.87 17.87
CA ALA A 26 8.89 -16.64 18.64
C ALA A 26 10.17 -16.64 19.47
N VAL A 27 11.02 -15.62 19.31
CA VAL A 27 12.23 -15.42 20.10
C VAL A 27 12.21 -14.02 20.72
N GLY A 28 11.99 -13.95 22.04
CA GLY A 28 11.87 -12.69 22.75
C GLY A 28 10.59 -11.88 22.41
N VAL A 29 9.58 -12.54 21.86
CA VAL A 29 8.29 -11.97 21.47
C VAL A 29 7.17 -12.79 22.09
N GLU A 30 6.04 -12.16 22.39
CA GLU A 30 4.84 -12.84 22.88
C GLU A 30 4.36 -13.91 21.87
N PRO A 31 4.11 -15.15 22.32
CA PRO A 31 3.69 -16.23 21.42
C PRO A 31 2.44 -15.91 20.60
N GLU A 32 1.50 -15.16 21.17
CA GLU A 32 0.25 -14.75 20.50
C GLU A 32 0.52 -13.93 19.24
N LYS A 33 1.53 -13.06 19.26
CA LYS A 33 1.95 -12.27 18.10
C LYS A 33 2.51 -13.13 16.98
N ALA A 34 3.26 -14.18 17.34
CA ALA A 34 3.79 -15.13 16.38
C ALA A 34 2.67 -15.97 15.75
N VAL A 35 1.68 -16.41 16.53
CA VAL A 35 0.50 -17.12 16.02
C VAL A 35 -0.27 -16.24 15.03
N ALA A 36 -0.60 -15.02 15.41
CA ALA A 36 -1.33 -14.08 14.54
C ALA A 36 -0.56 -13.81 13.23
N LEU A 37 0.77 -13.71 13.30
CA LEU A 37 1.60 -13.55 12.11
C LEU A 37 1.62 -14.82 11.25
N GLY A 38 1.62 -15.99 11.85
CA GLY A 38 1.53 -17.30 11.15
C GLY A 38 0.23 -17.44 10.38
N ASP A 39 -0.89 -17.04 10.97
CA ASP A 39 -2.21 -16.99 10.31
C ASP A 39 -2.20 -16.02 9.14
N ALA A 40 -1.62 -14.82 9.32
CA ALA A 40 -1.47 -13.83 8.25
C ALA A 40 -0.60 -14.35 7.09
N ILE A 41 0.50 -15.05 7.37
CA ILE A 41 1.36 -15.70 6.37
C ILE A 41 0.56 -16.73 5.58
N THR A 42 -0.14 -17.60 6.26
CA THR A 42 -0.94 -18.67 5.63
C THR A 42 -2.05 -18.10 4.75
N GLN A 43 -2.74 -17.08 5.24
CA GLN A 43 -3.80 -16.39 4.50
C GLN A 43 -3.26 -15.70 3.24
N GLU A 44 -2.14 -14.99 3.34
CA GLU A 44 -1.53 -14.28 2.21
C GLU A 44 -1.04 -15.25 1.13
N LEU A 45 -0.40 -16.37 1.52
CA LEU A 45 0.03 -17.40 0.58
C LEU A 45 -1.14 -18.06 -0.14
N SER A 46 -2.22 -18.37 0.60
CA SER A 46 -3.45 -18.93 0.04
C SER A 46 -4.10 -17.96 -0.95
N ARG A 47 -4.16 -16.67 -0.60
CA ARG A 47 -4.70 -15.60 -1.46
C ARG A 47 -3.93 -15.45 -2.76
N ARG A 48 -2.60 -15.61 -2.72
CA ARG A 48 -1.72 -15.53 -3.90
C ARG A 48 -1.92 -16.69 -4.87
N GLY A 49 -2.31 -17.84 -4.37
CA GLY A 49 -2.74 -18.98 -5.18
C GLY A 49 -1.65 -19.69 -6.00
N PHE A 50 -0.36 -19.46 -5.72
CA PHE A 50 0.75 -20.15 -6.39
C PHE A 50 1.00 -21.56 -5.83
N PHE A 51 0.54 -21.81 -4.61
CA PHE A 51 0.73 -23.05 -3.89
C PHE A 51 -0.62 -23.60 -3.39
N GLU A 52 -0.69 -24.90 -3.19
CA GLU A 52 -1.67 -25.54 -2.32
C GLU A 52 -1.10 -25.48 -0.89
N VAL A 53 -1.63 -24.55 -0.08
CA VAL A 53 -1.09 -24.25 1.26
C VAL A 53 -1.67 -25.20 2.29
N ILE A 54 -0.81 -25.86 3.06
CA ILE A 54 -1.16 -26.69 4.20
C ILE A 54 -0.71 -25.92 5.45
N SER A 55 -1.68 -25.49 6.25
CA SER A 55 -1.40 -24.72 7.47
C SER A 55 -0.82 -25.59 8.58
N SER A 56 -0.19 -24.98 9.59
CA SER A 56 0.26 -25.69 10.79
C SER A 56 -0.90 -26.37 11.54
N ASN A 57 -2.09 -25.80 11.49
CA ASN A 57 -3.29 -26.41 12.07
C ASN A 57 -3.72 -27.68 11.32
N ASP A 58 -3.66 -27.66 9.98
CA ASP A 58 -3.95 -28.85 9.16
C ASP A 58 -2.94 -29.96 9.44
N ILE A 59 -1.66 -29.58 9.55
CA ILE A 59 -0.57 -30.50 9.91
C ILE A 59 -0.82 -31.17 11.28
N ARG A 60 -1.25 -30.38 12.26
CA ARG A 60 -1.58 -30.88 13.60
C ARG A 60 -2.75 -31.89 13.56
N THR A 61 -3.75 -31.59 12.76
CA THR A 61 -4.91 -32.45 12.61
C THR A 61 -4.56 -33.77 11.91
N LEU A 62 -3.69 -33.73 10.91
CA LEU A 62 -3.29 -34.88 10.11
C LEU A 62 -2.32 -35.83 10.87
N LEU A 63 -1.40 -35.28 11.67
CA LEU A 63 -0.31 -36.05 12.28
C LEU A 63 -0.60 -36.57 13.68
N GLY A 64 -1.66 -36.11 14.33
CA GLY A 64 -1.94 -36.39 15.73
C GLY A 64 -0.92 -35.77 16.70
N VAL A 65 -1.32 -35.66 17.97
CA VAL A 65 -0.56 -34.93 19.00
C VAL A 65 0.82 -35.57 19.34
N GLU A 66 0.96 -36.86 19.19
CA GLU A 66 2.15 -37.60 19.55
C GLU A 66 3.33 -37.34 18.60
N ARG A 67 3.08 -37.37 17.31
CA ARG A 67 4.08 -37.01 16.28
C ARG A 67 4.48 -35.55 16.27
N GLN A 68 3.57 -34.69 16.64
CA GLN A 68 3.80 -33.26 16.72
C GLN A 68 4.90 -32.86 17.72
N LYS A 69 4.98 -33.55 18.88
CA LYS A 69 6.04 -33.31 19.89
C LYS A 69 7.43 -33.62 19.37
N GLN A 70 7.57 -34.65 18.54
CA GLN A 70 8.85 -35.00 17.90
C GLN A 70 9.25 -33.95 16.85
N LEU A 71 8.28 -33.29 16.20
CA LEU A 71 8.49 -32.33 15.10
C LEU A 71 8.77 -30.92 15.61
N LEU A 72 8.29 -30.55 16.79
CA LEU A 72 8.59 -29.25 17.42
C LEU A 72 10.07 -29.09 17.81
N GLY A 73 10.82 -30.21 17.87
CA GLY A 73 12.28 -30.22 18.10
C GLY A 73 13.12 -30.16 16.82
N CYS A 74 12.49 -30.14 15.63
CA CYS A 74 13.19 -30.10 14.35
C CYS A 74 13.81 -28.74 14.09
N GLY A 75 15.08 -28.57 14.37
CA GLY A 75 15.86 -27.38 14.04
C GLY A 75 16.70 -27.51 12.77
N ASP A 76 16.79 -28.69 12.19
CA ASP A 76 17.61 -28.98 11.03
C ASP A 76 16.78 -29.26 9.73
N SER A 77 17.45 -29.14 8.60
CA SER A 77 16.83 -29.33 7.29
C SER A 77 16.43 -30.75 6.97
N SER A 78 17.11 -31.76 7.62
CA SER A 78 16.84 -33.17 7.37
C SER A 78 15.52 -33.60 8.00
N CYS A 79 15.29 -33.23 9.25
CA CYS A 79 14.03 -33.48 9.94
C CYS A 79 12.82 -32.78 9.25
N THR A 80 13.03 -31.58 8.77
CA THR A 80 11.99 -30.85 8.00
C THR A 80 11.67 -31.55 6.66
N ALA A 81 12.66 -32.16 6.01
CA ALA A 81 12.47 -32.93 4.78
C ALA A 81 11.67 -34.22 5.03
N GLU A 82 11.93 -34.92 6.14
CA GLU A 82 11.17 -36.13 6.51
C GLU A 82 9.70 -35.81 6.80
N LEU A 83 9.45 -34.70 7.53
CA LEU A 83 8.10 -34.22 7.80
C LEU A 83 7.33 -33.93 6.50
N SER A 84 7.95 -33.20 5.61
CA SER A 84 7.31 -32.83 4.34
C SER A 84 7.00 -34.04 3.47
N GLY A 85 7.86 -35.07 3.50
CA GLY A 85 7.60 -36.35 2.85
C GLY A 85 6.38 -37.06 3.41
N ALA A 86 6.18 -37.04 4.74
CA ALA A 86 5.02 -37.64 5.40
C ALA A 86 3.69 -36.92 5.07
N ILE A 87 3.74 -35.61 4.83
CA ILE A 87 2.56 -34.76 4.48
C ILE A 87 2.36 -34.70 2.96
N GLY A 88 3.35 -35.15 2.18
CA GLY A 88 3.36 -35.01 0.71
C GLY A 88 3.57 -33.56 0.25
N ALA A 89 4.14 -32.70 1.10
CA ALA A 89 4.45 -31.33 0.75
C ALA A 89 5.81 -31.25 0.06
N ARG A 90 5.84 -30.63 -1.14
CA ARG A 90 7.09 -30.41 -1.87
C ARG A 90 7.93 -29.31 -1.22
N PHE A 91 7.28 -28.29 -0.72
CA PHE A 91 7.95 -27.15 -0.10
C PHE A 91 7.52 -27.01 1.36
N VAL A 92 8.43 -26.49 2.17
CA VAL A 92 8.18 -26.15 3.57
C VAL A 92 8.59 -24.72 3.81
N LEU A 93 7.68 -23.93 4.38
CA LEU A 93 7.96 -22.58 4.82
C LEU A 93 8.23 -22.58 6.32
N GLN A 94 9.40 -22.12 6.70
CA GLN A 94 9.80 -21.87 8.07
C GLN A 94 9.88 -20.36 8.27
N SER A 95 9.37 -19.88 9.40
CA SER A 95 9.44 -18.49 9.78
C SER A 95 9.77 -18.30 11.24
N SER A 96 10.50 -17.23 11.55
CA SER A 96 10.83 -16.84 12.92
C SER A 96 10.62 -15.34 13.11
N LEU A 97 10.08 -14.99 14.28
CA LEU A 97 9.89 -13.62 14.73
C LEU A 97 10.79 -13.39 15.95
N THR A 98 11.80 -12.57 15.77
CA THR A 98 12.82 -12.31 16.80
C THR A 98 12.80 -10.85 17.21
N ARG A 99 12.89 -10.58 18.51
CA ARG A 99 13.08 -9.22 19.02
C ARG A 99 14.57 -8.86 19.03
N LEU A 100 14.91 -7.75 18.38
CA LEU A 100 16.24 -7.16 18.34
C LEU A 100 16.19 -5.74 18.90
N GLY A 101 16.43 -5.60 20.21
CA GLY A 101 16.23 -4.31 20.89
C GLY A 101 14.79 -3.83 20.74
N ASP A 102 14.60 -2.63 20.17
CA ASP A 102 13.29 -2.02 19.94
C ASP A 102 12.65 -2.44 18.61
N SER A 103 13.32 -3.30 17.84
CA SER A 103 12.84 -3.76 16.53
C SER A 103 12.46 -5.22 16.56
N LEU A 104 11.57 -5.61 15.65
CA LEU A 104 11.19 -6.99 15.36
C LEU A 104 11.80 -7.40 14.03
N GLN A 105 12.41 -8.59 13.99
CA GLN A 105 12.92 -9.21 12.78
C GLN A 105 12.03 -10.39 12.41
N LEU A 106 11.46 -10.36 11.23
CA LEU A 106 10.81 -11.50 10.59
C LEU A 106 11.80 -12.13 9.61
N SER A 107 12.13 -13.40 9.82
CA SER A 107 12.87 -14.22 8.86
C SER A 107 11.93 -15.29 8.31
N VAL A 108 11.85 -15.40 6.99
CA VAL A 108 11.06 -16.39 6.27
C VAL A 108 11.96 -17.11 5.30
N GLN A 109 11.92 -18.44 5.28
CA GLN A 109 12.68 -19.26 4.34
C GLN A 109 11.84 -20.40 3.80
N MET A 110 12.00 -20.70 2.52
CA MET A 110 11.38 -21.84 1.84
C MET A 110 12.41 -22.92 1.57
N LEU A 111 12.11 -24.13 1.98
CA LEU A 111 12.93 -25.32 1.72
C LEU A 111 12.23 -26.21 0.68
N ASP A 112 13.00 -26.74 -0.26
CA ASP A 112 12.59 -27.85 -1.13
C ASP A 112 12.88 -29.16 -0.39
N SER A 113 11.84 -29.90 -0.02
CA SER A 113 11.96 -31.12 0.75
C SER A 113 12.66 -32.26 -0.01
N ALA A 114 12.49 -32.29 -1.34
CA ALA A 114 13.11 -33.32 -2.17
C ALA A 114 14.63 -33.13 -2.29
N LYS A 115 15.10 -31.88 -2.19
CA LYS A 115 16.52 -31.53 -2.28
C LYS A 115 17.18 -31.25 -0.93
N ALA A 116 16.38 -31.15 0.13
CA ALA A 116 16.82 -30.70 1.47
C ALA A 116 17.62 -29.38 1.42
N GLN A 117 17.21 -28.46 0.55
CA GLN A 117 17.89 -27.18 0.32
C GLN A 117 16.94 -25.99 0.46
N THR A 118 17.48 -24.89 0.98
CA THR A 118 16.76 -23.60 0.98
C THR A 118 16.68 -23.08 -0.44
N VAL A 119 15.45 -22.84 -0.91
CA VAL A 119 15.16 -22.27 -2.26
C VAL A 119 15.34 -20.76 -2.22
N ALA A 120 14.77 -20.11 -1.21
CA ALA A 120 14.81 -18.68 -1.06
C ALA A 120 14.62 -18.27 0.41
N ARG A 121 15.05 -17.07 0.75
CA ARG A 121 14.93 -16.49 2.08
C ARG A 121 14.65 -15.00 2.00
N SER A 122 13.84 -14.49 2.91
CA SER A 122 13.62 -13.06 3.10
C SER A 122 13.75 -12.70 4.58
N VAL A 123 14.34 -11.54 4.85
CA VAL A 123 14.44 -10.98 6.20
C VAL A 123 13.90 -9.56 6.16
N ARG A 124 13.02 -9.23 7.12
CA ARG A 124 12.44 -7.90 7.27
C ARG A 124 12.55 -7.43 8.71
N LEU A 125 12.86 -6.14 8.86
CA LEU A 125 12.90 -5.46 10.15
C LEU A 125 11.75 -4.46 10.21
N ALA A 126 11.11 -4.34 11.37
CA ALA A 126 10.09 -3.34 11.64
C ALA A 126 10.03 -3.03 13.14
N HIS A 127 9.43 -1.92 13.51
CA HIS A 127 9.28 -1.56 14.92
C HIS A 127 8.11 -2.29 15.60
N ASP A 128 7.11 -2.70 14.82
CA ASP A 128 5.93 -3.40 15.32
C ASP A 128 5.40 -4.45 14.33
N VAL A 129 4.46 -5.28 14.81
CA VAL A 129 3.84 -6.36 14.04
C VAL A 129 2.97 -5.81 12.90
N GLN A 130 2.40 -4.62 13.05
CA GLN A 130 1.55 -4.01 12.02
C GLN A 130 2.40 -3.60 10.81
N GLN A 131 3.58 -3.04 11.03
CA GLN A 131 4.53 -2.74 9.96
C GLN A 131 5.01 -4.03 9.27
N LEU A 132 5.26 -5.11 10.03
CA LEU A 132 5.57 -6.42 9.45
C LEU A 132 4.44 -6.94 8.57
N ALA A 133 3.19 -6.82 9.03
CA ALA A 133 2.03 -7.22 8.24
C ALA A 133 1.91 -6.43 6.92
N ALA A 134 2.25 -5.14 6.93
CA ALA A 134 2.23 -4.30 5.73
C ALA A 134 3.26 -4.73 4.68
N VAL A 135 4.44 -5.23 5.10
CA VAL A 135 5.50 -5.68 4.19
C VAL A 135 5.46 -7.19 3.90
N LEU A 136 4.56 -7.91 4.55
CA LEU A 136 4.43 -9.36 4.43
C LEU A 136 4.27 -9.85 2.98
N PRO A 137 3.45 -9.23 2.11
CA PRO A 137 3.30 -9.68 0.73
C PRO A 137 4.63 -9.71 -0.04
N TRP A 138 5.48 -8.71 0.13
CA TRP A 138 6.79 -8.65 -0.52
C TRP A 138 7.79 -9.64 0.10
N ALA A 139 7.78 -9.76 1.42
CA ALA A 139 8.62 -10.74 2.12
C ALA A 139 8.34 -12.17 1.67
N LEU A 140 7.05 -12.52 1.53
CA LEU A 140 6.63 -13.84 1.07
C LEU A 140 6.94 -14.06 -0.41
N ALA A 141 6.77 -13.04 -1.27
CA ALA A 141 7.14 -13.15 -2.69
C ALA A 141 8.62 -13.51 -2.85
N GLU A 142 9.49 -12.81 -2.12
CA GLU A 142 10.93 -13.05 -2.13
C GLU A 142 11.27 -14.41 -1.52
N ALA A 143 10.70 -14.77 -0.37
CA ALA A 143 10.95 -16.05 0.31
C ALA A 143 10.43 -17.25 -0.47
N THR A 144 9.42 -17.09 -1.32
CA THR A 144 8.84 -18.17 -2.14
C THR A 144 9.29 -18.14 -3.59
N ALA A 145 10.19 -17.23 -3.96
CA ALA A 145 10.63 -16.99 -5.33
C ALA A 145 9.46 -16.83 -6.32
N THR A 146 8.36 -16.21 -5.86
CA THR A 146 7.16 -15.93 -6.67
C THR A 146 7.15 -14.49 -7.16
N PRO A 147 6.36 -14.15 -8.21
CA PRO A 147 6.26 -12.78 -8.69
C PRO A 147 5.91 -11.81 -7.55
N LEU A 148 6.62 -10.69 -7.51
CA LEU A 148 6.37 -9.63 -6.53
C LEU A 148 4.95 -9.06 -6.73
N PRO A 149 4.24 -8.72 -5.66
CA PRO A 149 2.99 -7.99 -5.80
C PRO A 149 3.25 -6.66 -6.51
N PRO A 150 2.29 -6.19 -7.34
CA PRO A 150 2.44 -4.91 -7.99
C PRO A 150 2.65 -3.82 -6.95
N ALA A 151 3.65 -2.99 -7.16
CA ALA A 151 3.87 -1.83 -6.31
C ALA A 151 2.61 -0.94 -6.33
N PRO A 152 2.21 -0.35 -5.19
CA PRO A 152 1.07 0.55 -5.17
C PRO A 152 1.29 1.66 -6.20
N SER A 153 0.35 1.79 -7.14
CA SER A 153 0.50 2.74 -8.23
C SER A 153 0.49 4.18 -7.69
N LYS A 154 1.54 4.92 -7.97
CA LYS A 154 1.64 6.35 -7.62
C LYS A 154 0.88 7.23 -8.63
N VAL A 155 0.35 6.66 -9.70
CA VAL A 155 -0.34 7.39 -10.77
C VAL A 155 -1.59 8.08 -10.23
N LEU A 156 -2.42 7.37 -9.48
CA LEU A 156 -3.67 7.90 -8.95
C LEU A 156 -3.47 9.14 -8.04
N PRO A 157 -2.59 9.12 -7.02
CA PRO A 157 -2.29 10.31 -6.23
C PRO A 157 -1.81 11.49 -7.07
N TRP A 158 -0.92 11.26 -8.03
CA TRP A 158 -0.37 12.30 -8.90
C TRP A 158 -1.42 12.91 -9.83
N THR A 159 -2.40 12.13 -10.30
CA THR A 159 -3.50 12.67 -11.11
C THR A 159 -4.38 13.62 -10.31
N PHE A 160 -4.70 13.29 -9.05
CA PHE A 160 -5.46 14.17 -8.16
C PHE A 160 -4.69 15.45 -7.83
N ILE A 161 -3.39 15.36 -7.54
CA ILE A 161 -2.54 16.53 -7.28
C ILE A 161 -2.44 17.41 -8.51
N GLY A 162 -2.19 16.83 -9.69
CA GLY A 162 -2.07 17.57 -10.95
C GLY A 162 -3.37 18.28 -11.34
N LEU A 163 -4.50 17.57 -11.32
CA LEU A 163 -5.80 18.14 -11.61
C LEU A 163 -6.18 19.23 -10.60
N GLY A 164 -5.92 18.97 -9.31
CA GLY A 164 -6.16 19.92 -8.24
C GLY A 164 -5.32 21.19 -8.39
N ALA A 165 -4.05 21.08 -8.79
CA ALA A 165 -3.16 22.21 -9.00
C ALA A 165 -3.64 23.11 -10.18
N VAL A 166 -4.08 22.50 -11.28
CA VAL A 166 -4.65 23.23 -12.43
C VAL A 166 -5.94 23.96 -12.04
N ALA A 167 -6.83 23.28 -11.31
CA ALA A 167 -8.08 23.89 -10.85
C ALA A 167 -7.82 25.02 -9.84
N PHE A 168 -6.88 24.82 -8.91
CA PHE A 168 -6.48 25.84 -7.92
C PHE A 168 -5.90 27.09 -8.60
N ALA A 169 -4.98 26.91 -9.53
CA ALA A 169 -4.35 28.02 -10.26
C ALA A 169 -5.37 28.74 -11.16
N GLY A 170 -6.17 28.00 -11.93
CA GLY A 170 -7.19 28.57 -12.81
C GLY A 170 -8.27 29.34 -12.04
N GLY A 171 -8.79 28.72 -10.97
CA GLY A 171 -9.76 29.37 -10.08
C GLY A 171 -9.19 30.62 -9.40
N GLY A 172 -7.91 30.55 -8.97
CA GLY A 172 -7.20 31.67 -8.38
C GLY A 172 -7.06 32.86 -9.32
N ILE A 173 -6.70 32.64 -10.59
CA ILE A 173 -6.58 33.69 -11.61
C ILE A 173 -7.92 34.37 -11.82
N VAL A 174 -9.01 33.61 -11.98
CA VAL A 174 -10.37 34.15 -12.16
C VAL A 174 -10.81 34.96 -10.93
N ALA A 175 -10.51 34.48 -9.72
CA ALA A 175 -10.83 35.21 -8.51
C ALA A 175 -10.04 36.52 -8.41
N ILE A 176 -8.74 36.53 -8.72
CA ILE A 176 -7.87 37.72 -8.68
C ILE A 176 -8.37 38.77 -9.71
N ASP A 177 -8.76 38.34 -10.93
CA ASP A 177 -9.35 39.24 -11.91
C ASP A 177 -10.62 39.87 -11.36
N GLY A 178 -11.52 39.08 -10.75
CA GLY A 178 -12.71 39.58 -10.10
C GLY A 178 -12.42 40.61 -8.98
N PHE A 179 -11.41 40.35 -8.14
CA PHE A 179 -10.99 41.29 -7.09
C PHE A 179 -10.34 42.58 -7.65
N SER A 180 -9.57 42.45 -8.72
CA SER A 180 -8.95 43.62 -9.37
C SER A 180 -9.98 44.55 -10.01
N ARG A 181 -10.98 44.01 -10.69
CA ARG A 181 -12.09 44.75 -11.25
C ARG A 181 -12.96 45.42 -10.18
N GLU A 182 -13.20 44.73 -9.06
CA GLU A 182 -13.92 45.34 -7.94
C GLU A 182 -13.18 46.55 -7.37
N ARG A 183 -11.83 46.44 -7.23
CA ARG A 183 -11.03 47.60 -6.77
C ARG A 183 -11.07 48.76 -7.75
N ALA A 184 -10.98 48.47 -9.05
CA ALA A 184 -11.09 49.50 -10.09
C ALA A 184 -12.44 50.18 -10.05
N LEU A 185 -13.55 49.43 -9.95
CA LEU A 185 -14.90 49.94 -9.85
C LEU A 185 -15.09 50.84 -8.59
N ARG A 186 -14.53 50.42 -7.46
CA ARG A 186 -14.57 51.21 -6.22
C ARG A 186 -13.73 52.50 -6.31
N ALA A 187 -12.62 52.48 -7.05
CA ALA A 187 -11.82 53.68 -7.30
C ALA A 187 -12.57 54.68 -8.18
N ASP A 188 -13.19 54.21 -9.27
CA ASP A 188 -14.03 55.03 -10.16
C ASP A 188 -15.20 55.70 -9.41
N LEU A 189 -15.85 54.96 -8.52
CA LEU A 189 -16.96 55.52 -7.71
C LEU A 189 -16.49 56.55 -6.67
N LYS A 190 -15.21 56.52 -6.27
CA LYS A 190 -14.63 57.45 -5.29
C LYS A 190 -14.13 58.75 -5.95
N GLU A 191 -13.75 58.67 -7.21
CA GLU A 191 -13.32 59.82 -8.03
C GLU A 191 -14.50 60.48 -8.67
N THR A 192 -15.22 61.32 -7.90
CA THR A 192 -16.47 61.98 -8.31
C THR A 192 -16.18 63.07 -9.36
N THR A 193 -15.97 62.71 -10.59
CA THR A 193 -15.95 63.60 -11.72
C THR A 193 -17.04 63.22 -12.72
N GLY A 194 -18.27 63.63 -12.44
CA GLY A 194 -19.28 64.16 -13.34
C GLY A 194 -19.87 63.32 -14.48
N VAL A 195 -19.46 62.08 -14.72
CA VAL A 195 -20.10 61.24 -15.76
C VAL A 195 -20.74 60.04 -15.09
N PHE A 196 -22.01 60.14 -14.77
CA PHE A 196 -22.79 59.01 -14.25
C PHE A 196 -23.08 58.04 -15.40
N LYS A 197 -22.52 56.81 -15.33
CA LYS A 197 -22.98 55.69 -16.14
C LYS A 197 -24.42 55.33 -15.73
N PRO A 198 -25.28 54.87 -16.67
CA PRO A 198 -26.62 54.38 -16.33
C PRO A 198 -26.57 53.24 -15.28
N LEU A 199 -27.57 53.21 -14.39
CA LEU A 199 -27.63 52.23 -13.27
C LEU A 199 -27.67 50.76 -13.73
N ASP A 200 -28.18 50.46 -14.90
CA ASP A 200 -28.24 49.16 -15.53
C ASP A 200 -26.84 48.65 -15.89
N VAL A 201 -25.96 49.51 -16.41
CA VAL A 201 -24.56 49.16 -16.73
C VAL A 201 -23.79 48.82 -15.46
N TYR A 202 -23.97 49.58 -14.37
CA TYR A 202 -23.34 49.25 -13.08
C TYR A 202 -23.82 47.92 -12.48
N ARG A 203 -25.10 47.59 -12.62
CA ARG A 203 -25.66 46.33 -12.14
C ARG A 203 -25.03 45.15 -12.88
N GLU A 204 -24.91 45.20 -14.18
CA GLU A 204 -24.31 44.16 -14.99
C GLU A 204 -22.84 43.94 -14.64
N GLU A 205 -22.04 45.03 -14.49
CA GLU A 205 -20.65 44.98 -14.09
C GLU A 205 -20.49 44.35 -12.70
N VAL A 206 -21.32 44.71 -11.72
CA VAL A 206 -21.29 44.14 -10.36
C VAL A 206 -21.65 42.65 -10.35
N GLU A 207 -22.66 42.23 -11.12
CA GLU A 207 -23.04 40.82 -11.22
C GLU A 207 -21.94 39.98 -11.84
N VAL A 208 -21.28 40.45 -12.90
CA VAL A 208 -20.16 39.75 -13.53
C VAL A 208 -18.97 39.61 -12.54
N ILE A 209 -18.64 40.68 -11.82
CA ILE A 209 -17.58 40.67 -10.81
C ILE A 209 -17.91 39.69 -9.69
N ALA A 210 -19.14 39.72 -9.16
CA ALA A 210 -19.57 38.83 -8.09
C ALA A 210 -19.54 37.36 -8.54
N ARG A 211 -20.03 37.07 -9.74
CA ARG A 211 -20.01 35.74 -10.33
C ARG A 211 -18.58 35.21 -10.52
N ASN A 212 -17.68 36.03 -11.05
CA ASN A 212 -16.29 35.63 -11.27
C ASN A 212 -15.55 35.38 -9.95
N LYS A 213 -15.79 36.23 -8.94
CA LYS A 213 -15.22 35.99 -7.58
C LYS A 213 -15.68 34.69 -6.97
N THR A 214 -17.02 34.49 -6.95
CA THR A 214 -17.57 33.26 -6.33
C THR A 214 -17.19 32.02 -7.11
N ALA A 215 -17.28 32.03 -8.46
CA ALA A 215 -16.86 30.91 -9.29
C ALA A 215 -15.35 30.63 -9.17
N GLY A 216 -14.51 31.65 -9.20
CA GLY A 216 -13.06 31.50 -9.04
C GLY A 216 -12.68 30.90 -7.70
N LEU A 217 -13.27 31.42 -6.61
CA LEU A 217 -13.01 30.90 -5.26
C LEU A 217 -13.50 29.46 -5.07
N SER A 218 -14.69 29.11 -5.61
CA SER A 218 -15.22 27.76 -5.49
C SER A 218 -14.36 26.74 -6.27
N VAL A 219 -13.90 27.09 -7.46
CA VAL A 219 -13.01 26.24 -8.26
C VAL A 219 -11.64 26.10 -7.58
N ALA A 220 -11.08 27.18 -7.03
CA ALA A 220 -9.83 27.13 -6.27
C ALA A 220 -9.96 26.26 -5.01
N ALA A 221 -11.05 26.39 -4.26
CA ALA A 221 -11.31 25.56 -3.08
C ALA A 221 -11.45 24.06 -3.45
N ALA A 222 -12.17 23.76 -4.54
CA ALA A 222 -12.26 22.38 -5.05
C ALA A 222 -10.89 21.84 -5.49
N GLY A 223 -10.06 22.66 -6.13
CA GLY A 223 -8.68 22.31 -6.48
C GLY A 223 -7.82 22.00 -5.26
N ALA A 224 -7.91 22.81 -4.21
CA ALA A 224 -7.21 22.57 -2.94
C ALA A 224 -7.65 21.25 -2.27
N ALA A 225 -8.95 20.98 -2.29
CA ALA A 225 -9.49 19.71 -1.76
C ALA A 225 -8.96 18.49 -2.52
N LEU A 226 -8.89 18.57 -3.86
CA LEU A 226 -8.33 17.50 -4.69
C LEU A 226 -6.84 17.26 -4.41
N ILE A 227 -6.05 18.32 -4.19
CA ILE A 227 -4.65 18.20 -3.79
C ILE A 227 -4.56 17.48 -2.43
N GLY A 228 -5.40 17.85 -1.46
CA GLY A 228 -5.47 17.20 -0.15
C GLY A 228 -5.78 15.70 -0.25
N VAL A 229 -6.76 15.32 -1.08
CA VAL A 229 -7.08 13.91 -1.36
C VAL A 229 -5.90 13.19 -2.01
N GLY A 230 -5.23 13.81 -2.99
CA GLY A 230 -4.05 13.25 -3.63
C GLY A 230 -2.91 12.99 -2.63
N ILE A 231 -2.64 13.91 -1.73
CA ILE A 231 -1.64 13.76 -0.65
C ILE A 231 -2.05 12.66 0.33
N PHE A 232 -3.34 12.57 0.68
CA PHE A 232 -3.85 11.53 1.59
C PHE A 232 -3.74 10.11 0.99
N LEU A 233 -4.00 9.98 -0.32
CA LEU A 233 -3.88 8.71 -1.06
C LEU A 233 -2.44 8.32 -1.37
N PHE A 234 -1.46 9.18 -1.06
CA PHE A 234 -0.06 8.85 -1.34
C PHE A 234 0.36 7.65 -0.49
N PRO A 235 0.91 6.58 -1.10
CA PRO A 235 1.39 5.42 -0.36
C PRO A 235 2.43 5.85 0.66
N ARG A 236 2.16 5.59 1.93
CA ARG A 236 3.14 5.80 2.99
C ARG A 236 4.08 4.61 2.98
N ASP A 237 5.35 4.86 2.67
CA ASP A 237 6.38 3.82 2.76
C ASP A 237 6.53 3.42 4.25
N PRO A 238 6.33 2.15 4.60
CA PRO A 238 6.46 1.70 5.98
C PRO A 238 7.90 1.77 6.51
N SER A 239 8.89 2.06 5.65
CA SER A 239 10.30 2.20 5.99
C SER A 239 10.68 3.54 6.63
N GLY A 240 9.72 4.42 6.92
CA GLY A 240 9.96 5.63 7.73
C GLY A 240 10.78 6.75 7.07
N SER A 241 11.18 6.62 5.81
CA SER A 241 11.81 7.70 5.05
C SER A 241 10.75 8.62 4.42
N GLY A 242 9.95 9.26 5.23
CA GLY A 242 8.92 10.21 4.81
C GLY A 242 9.38 11.65 5.05
N VAL A 243 9.30 12.49 4.01
CA VAL A 243 9.34 13.93 4.19
C VAL A 243 7.96 14.37 4.67
N ALA A 244 7.87 14.88 5.89
CA ALA A 244 6.65 15.47 6.41
C ALA A 244 6.64 16.99 6.21
N LEU A 245 5.53 17.51 5.70
CA LEU A 245 5.25 18.95 5.67
C LEU A 245 4.67 19.33 7.04
N VAL A 246 5.44 20.07 7.82
CA VAL A 246 5.00 20.56 9.14
C VAL A 246 4.62 22.03 9.00
N PRO A 247 3.34 22.39 9.21
CA PRO A 247 2.95 23.79 9.24
C PRO A 247 3.59 24.47 10.46
N THR A 248 4.34 25.54 10.22
CA THR A 248 4.86 26.44 11.25
C THR A 248 4.08 27.74 11.20
N GLY A 249 3.99 28.46 12.31
CA GLY A 249 3.18 29.69 12.41
C GLY A 249 3.43 30.76 11.35
N ASN A 250 4.56 30.72 10.63
CA ASN A 250 4.94 31.64 9.55
C ASN A 250 5.26 30.98 8.21
N GLY A 251 4.96 29.67 8.04
CA GLY A 251 5.28 28.96 6.79
C GLY A 251 5.14 27.45 6.92
N VAL A 252 5.70 26.73 5.96
CA VAL A 252 5.72 25.28 5.92
C VAL A 252 7.16 24.80 5.94
N MET A 253 7.51 23.89 6.85
CA MET A 253 8.83 23.31 6.98
C MET A 253 8.80 21.86 6.46
N PHE A 254 9.84 21.50 5.71
CA PHE A 254 10.07 20.10 5.31
C PHE A 254 10.87 19.41 6.42
N ALA A 255 10.26 18.45 7.10
CA ALA A 255 10.94 17.58 8.05
C ALA A 255 11.02 16.17 7.47
N GLY A 256 12.22 15.62 7.35
CA GLY A 256 12.45 14.27 6.87
C GLY A 256 13.77 13.72 7.37
N VAL A 257 13.84 12.40 7.51
CA VAL A 257 15.10 11.69 7.77
C VAL A 257 15.68 11.36 6.39
N PHE A 258 16.78 12.00 6.05
CA PHE A 258 17.56 11.66 4.86
C PHE A 258 18.51 10.50 5.21
N PRO A 259 18.70 9.53 4.29
CA PRO A 259 19.62 8.42 4.49
C PRO A 259 21.08 8.88 4.56
#